data_7fc50b1c556f0fcae84fee08efcf23cc
#
_entry.id   7fc50b1c556f0fcae84fee08efcf23cc
#
_cell.length_a   1.000
_cell.length_b   1.000
_cell.length_c   1.000
_cell.angle_alpha   90.00
_cell.angle_beta   90.00
_cell.angle_gamma   90.00
#
_symmetry.space_group_name_H-M   'P 1'
#
loop_
_entity.id
_entity.type
_entity.pdbx_description
1 polymer ?
#
loop_
_entity_poly.entity_id
_entity_poly.type
_entity_poly.pdbx_seq_one_letter_code
_entity_poly.pdbx_strand_id
1 'polypeptide(L)'
;MKKRLTSMFLVAYILLGILGFFLVTFAGSHMLEARLEKSITSDIYQTAHRIAESDLVSHNITSANMESIRSNLSLATNYPDTIIWIINSNGQIILSTRKDISPDNPIDLEGFNPASWGSNYYQIGDFYGYFSETRLSTIAPITENLNTRGYVAIHYLMSDLYQSRSSLLWIIQLLFVVTYLLVAVLFIFYSFHVRKPLHEITKGASEFANGNLSYQIPVDSENELGYLAKNLNYMADKLNRNGEYQRQFISNISHDFRSPLTSIKGYVEAMIDGTIPVEMQEKYLKIISYEAERLEKLTRGLLTLNELDIQKRMLNIQSFDINQVIKSTAASFEGTCTTRQILLELVLSGKELYARADIEQIQQVLYNLLSNAIKFSPDHSTITIETTEKNDKIFVSVKDHGIGIPKSSINKIWERFYKIDRSRGKDQKGTGLGLAIVKEIISAHGQHVNVISTEGVGTEFIFTLEKAK
;
A
#
# COMPACT_ATOMS: atom_id res chain seq x y z
N MET A 1 -7.95 -18.10 22.57
CA MET A 1 -7.05 -16.92 22.62
C MET A 1 -6.03 -17.00 21.48
N LYS A 2 -6.23 -16.28 20.38
CA LYS A 2 -5.20 -16.14 19.34
C LYS A 2 -4.04 -15.33 19.96
N LYS A 3 -2.91 -15.99 20.24
CA LYS A 3 -1.67 -15.28 20.62
C LYS A 3 -1.39 -14.26 19.54
N ARG A 4 -1.35 -12.99 19.89
CA ARG A 4 -1.07 -11.93 18.92
C ARG A 4 0.31 -12.20 18.33
N LEU A 5 0.40 -12.28 17.02
CA LEU A 5 1.65 -12.56 16.28
C LEU A 5 2.85 -11.75 16.84
N THR A 6 2.61 -10.53 17.28
CA THR A 6 3.61 -9.65 17.92
C THR A 6 4.15 -10.10 19.25
N SER A 7 3.33 -10.73 20.11
CA SER A 7 3.89 -11.23 21.38
C SER A 7 4.83 -12.40 21.10
N MET A 8 4.58 -13.17 20.05
CA MET A 8 5.51 -14.24 19.62
C MET A 8 6.81 -13.67 19.07
N PHE A 9 6.76 -12.64 18.23
CA PHE A 9 7.97 -11.97 17.71
C PHE A 9 8.76 -11.26 18.81
N LEU A 10 8.11 -10.62 19.77
CA LEU A 10 8.78 -9.97 20.89
C LEU A 10 9.49 -10.98 21.79
N VAL A 11 8.84 -12.12 22.10
CA VAL A 11 9.46 -13.20 22.87
C VAL A 11 10.64 -13.80 22.11
N ALA A 12 10.47 -14.06 20.80
CA ALA A 12 11.54 -14.58 19.96
C ALA A 12 12.73 -13.60 19.87
N TYR A 13 12.47 -12.30 19.77
CA TYR A 13 13.50 -11.26 19.79
C TYR A 13 14.29 -11.26 21.11
N ILE A 14 13.61 -11.31 22.25
CA ILE A 14 14.26 -11.36 23.57
C ILE A 14 15.11 -12.62 23.72
N LEU A 15 14.58 -13.79 23.34
CA LEU A 15 15.30 -15.06 23.39
C LEU A 15 16.54 -15.04 22.50
N LEU A 16 16.43 -14.48 21.29
CA LEU A 16 17.54 -14.35 20.36
C LEU A 16 18.63 -13.42 20.91
N GLY A 17 18.25 -12.33 21.61
CA GLY A 17 19.18 -11.42 22.27
C GLY A 17 19.95 -12.11 23.39
N ILE A 18 19.26 -12.85 24.25
CA ILE A 18 19.89 -13.61 25.35
C ILE A 18 20.84 -14.66 24.79
N LEU A 19 20.37 -15.47 23.83
CA LEU A 19 21.17 -16.52 23.20
C LEU A 19 22.40 -15.93 22.50
N GLY A 20 22.23 -14.85 21.75
CA GLY A 20 23.31 -14.15 21.06
C GLY A 20 24.35 -13.59 22.02
N PHE A 21 23.91 -12.99 23.14
CA PHE A 21 24.82 -12.48 24.15
C PHE A 21 25.66 -13.60 24.78
N PHE A 22 25.04 -14.74 25.12
CA PHE A 22 25.74 -15.92 25.61
C PHE A 22 26.74 -16.46 24.61
N LEU A 23 26.36 -16.55 23.33
CA LEU A 23 27.21 -17.02 22.24
C LEU A 23 28.41 -16.10 22.05
N VAL A 24 28.23 -14.79 22.04
CA VAL A 24 29.29 -13.79 21.91
C VAL A 24 30.23 -13.89 23.13
N THR A 25 29.69 -14.04 24.33
CA THR A 25 30.52 -14.12 25.55
C THR A 25 31.32 -15.42 25.61
N PHE A 26 30.71 -16.57 25.31
CA PHE A 26 31.38 -17.87 25.49
C PHE A 26 32.27 -18.23 24.32
N ALA A 27 31.71 -18.21 23.08
CA ALA A 27 32.49 -18.53 21.87
C ALA A 27 33.52 -17.44 21.59
N GLY A 28 33.15 -16.17 21.77
CA GLY A 28 34.05 -15.03 21.57
C GLY A 28 35.22 -15.05 22.56
N SER A 29 35.01 -15.40 23.85
CA SER A 29 36.06 -15.57 24.81
C SER A 29 37.08 -16.63 24.40
N HIS A 30 36.57 -17.81 24.04
CA HIS A 30 37.45 -18.92 23.64
C HIS A 30 38.26 -18.63 22.35
N MET A 31 37.58 -18.03 21.35
CA MET A 31 38.25 -17.65 20.09
C MET A 31 39.31 -16.56 20.29
N LEU A 32 39.02 -15.56 21.14
CA LEU A 32 39.96 -14.49 21.42
C LEU A 32 41.20 -15.02 22.20
N GLU A 33 40.99 -15.88 23.20
CA GLU A 33 42.07 -16.50 23.95
C GLU A 33 43.01 -17.27 23.04
N ALA A 34 42.45 -18.19 22.22
CA ALA A 34 43.28 -18.98 21.30
C ALA A 34 44.01 -18.09 20.25
N ARG A 35 43.37 -17.01 19.79
CA ARG A 35 43.99 -16.07 18.87
C ARG A 35 45.10 -15.25 19.49
N LEU A 36 44.89 -14.73 20.72
CA LEU A 36 45.87 -13.96 21.45
C LEU A 36 47.07 -14.83 21.83
N GLU A 37 46.84 -16.03 22.36
CA GLU A 37 47.89 -17.00 22.70
C GLU A 37 48.76 -17.28 21.51
N LYS A 38 48.15 -17.63 20.38
CA LYS A 38 48.91 -17.91 19.10
C LYS A 38 49.71 -16.70 18.64
N SER A 39 49.09 -15.49 18.67
CA SER A 39 49.76 -14.27 18.22
C SER A 39 50.93 -13.88 19.10
N ILE A 40 50.73 -13.87 20.41
CA ILE A 40 51.76 -13.51 21.37
C ILE A 40 52.92 -14.53 21.32
N THR A 41 52.59 -15.82 21.32
CA THR A 41 53.58 -16.90 21.22
C THR A 41 54.46 -16.73 19.99
N SER A 42 53.86 -16.50 18.84
CA SER A 42 54.60 -16.29 17.58
C SER A 42 55.53 -15.07 17.67
N ASP A 43 55.04 -13.97 18.23
CA ASP A 43 55.80 -12.71 18.31
C ASP A 43 56.97 -12.80 19.29
N ILE A 44 56.76 -13.35 20.48
CA ILE A 44 57.84 -13.53 21.47
C ILE A 44 58.87 -14.57 20.98
N TYR A 45 58.44 -15.63 20.27
CA TYR A 45 59.35 -16.60 19.67
C TYR A 45 60.27 -15.98 18.61
N GLN A 46 59.66 -15.21 17.65
CA GLN A 46 60.45 -14.50 16.64
C GLN A 46 61.39 -13.47 17.28
N THR A 47 60.97 -12.83 18.38
CA THR A 47 61.81 -11.90 19.10
C THR A 47 62.96 -12.62 19.82
N ALA A 48 62.71 -13.78 20.43
CA ALA A 48 63.77 -14.60 21.05
C ALA A 48 64.80 -15.03 19.99
N HIS A 49 64.33 -15.42 18.79
CA HIS A 49 65.21 -15.83 17.69
C HIS A 49 66.08 -14.66 17.17
N ARG A 50 65.46 -13.48 16.99
CA ARG A 50 66.20 -12.27 16.60
C ARG A 50 67.28 -11.87 17.63
N ILE A 51 66.95 -11.99 18.91
CA ILE A 51 67.94 -11.71 19.96
C ILE A 51 69.04 -12.75 19.97
N ALA A 52 68.71 -14.03 19.83
CA ALA A 52 69.71 -15.13 19.79
C ALA A 52 70.67 -15.03 18.62
N GLU A 53 70.24 -14.47 17.47
CA GLU A 53 71.07 -14.24 16.27
C GLU A 53 71.80 -12.89 16.30
N SER A 54 71.52 -12.01 17.28
CA SER A 54 72.14 -10.69 17.33
C SER A 54 73.53 -10.70 17.89
N ASP A 55 74.37 -9.77 17.41
CA ASP A 55 75.74 -9.56 17.94
C ASP A 55 75.77 -9.21 19.45
N LEU A 56 74.65 -8.78 20.00
CA LEU A 56 74.52 -8.44 21.42
C LEU A 56 74.76 -9.64 22.36
N VAL A 57 74.48 -10.86 21.90
CA VAL A 57 74.50 -12.08 22.72
C VAL A 57 75.57 -13.08 22.21
N SER A 58 76.08 -12.88 20.99
CA SER A 58 77.12 -13.71 20.36
C SER A 58 78.49 -13.52 21.03
N HIS A 59 78.73 -12.32 21.62
CA HIS A 59 79.97 -12.02 22.38
C HIS A 59 79.84 -12.42 23.83
N ASN A 60 80.95 -12.70 24.54
CA ASN A 60 80.94 -13.06 25.90
C ASN A 60 80.27 -11.95 26.76
N ILE A 61 79.21 -12.30 27.49
CA ILE A 61 78.55 -11.43 28.40
C ILE A 61 79.42 -11.33 29.64
N THR A 62 79.88 -10.13 29.93
CA THR A 62 80.77 -9.81 31.10
C THR A 62 80.08 -8.78 31.96
N SER A 63 80.46 -8.68 33.22
CA SER A 63 79.94 -7.69 34.12
C SER A 63 80.06 -6.23 33.60
N ALA A 64 81.07 -5.98 32.74
CA ALA A 64 81.33 -4.67 32.13
C ALA A 64 80.31 -4.26 31.03
N ASN A 65 79.79 -5.20 30.30
CA ASN A 65 78.82 -4.91 29.15
C ASN A 65 77.37 -5.27 29.54
N MET A 66 77.16 -5.89 30.69
CA MET A 66 75.87 -6.42 31.10
C MET A 66 74.76 -5.37 31.14
N GLU A 67 75.03 -4.17 31.67
CA GLU A 67 74.01 -3.11 31.79
C GLU A 67 73.52 -2.58 30.45
N SER A 68 74.46 -2.46 29.47
CA SER A 68 74.11 -2.07 28.12
C SER A 68 73.27 -3.14 27.42
N ILE A 69 73.63 -4.43 27.60
CA ILE A 69 72.85 -5.55 27.07
C ILE A 69 71.45 -5.59 27.70
N ARG A 70 71.36 -5.46 29.02
CA ARG A 70 70.09 -5.44 29.77
C ARG A 70 69.17 -4.34 29.25
N SER A 71 69.67 -3.11 29.07
CA SER A 71 68.94 -1.98 28.55
C SER A 71 68.39 -2.25 27.10
N ASN A 72 69.27 -2.76 26.24
CA ASN A 72 68.87 -3.11 24.89
C ASN A 72 67.79 -4.24 24.83
N LEU A 73 67.93 -5.27 25.63
CA LEU A 73 66.97 -6.36 25.73
C LEU A 73 65.64 -5.90 26.30
N SER A 74 65.63 -4.95 27.27
CA SER A 74 64.37 -4.42 27.80
C SER A 74 63.54 -3.66 26.77
N LEU A 75 64.16 -3.13 25.72
CA LEU A 75 63.49 -2.45 24.62
C LEU A 75 63.12 -3.40 23.46
N ALA A 76 63.55 -4.66 23.50
CA ALA A 76 63.36 -5.61 22.39
C ALA A 76 61.97 -6.18 22.29
N THR A 77 61.14 -6.05 23.33
CA THR A 77 59.76 -6.55 23.33
C THR A 77 58.73 -5.40 23.36
N ASN A 78 57.67 -5.57 22.58
CA ASN A 78 56.53 -4.64 22.57
C ASN A 78 55.56 -4.85 23.78
N TYR A 79 55.82 -5.87 24.61
CA TYR A 79 54.94 -6.22 25.72
C TYR A 79 55.52 -5.73 27.06
N PRO A 80 54.85 -4.89 27.79
CA PRO A 80 55.24 -4.54 29.16
C PRO A 80 55.26 -5.81 29.97
N ASP A 81 56.07 -5.85 31.03
CA ASP A 81 56.14 -6.96 31.97
C ASP A 81 56.71 -8.29 31.43
N THR A 82 57.22 -8.29 30.18
CA THR A 82 58.01 -9.43 29.65
C THR A 82 59.37 -9.53 30.26
N ILE A 83 59.74 -10.73 30.66
CA ILE A 83 61.08 -11.01 31.19
C ILE A 83 61.91 -11.73 30.15
N ILE A 84 63.11 -11.24 29.87
CA ILE A 84 64.06 -11.88 28.96
C ILE A 84 65.23 -12.37 29.78
N TRP A 85 65.57 -13.63 29.61
CA TRP A 85 66.75 -14.27 30.16
C TRP A 85 67.72 -14.70 29.12
N ILE A 86 69.00 -14.63 29.46
CA ILE A 86 70.06 -15.35 28.81
C ILE A 86 70.49 -16.48 29.72
N ILE A 87 70.43 -17.71 29.20
CA ILE A 87 70.75 -18.95 29.91
C ILE A 87 71.99 -19.53 29.24
N ASN A 88 73.01 -19.95 29.98
CA ASN A 88 74.20 -20.59 29.44
C ASN A 88 73.94 -22.07 29.08
N SER A 89 74.95 -22.74 28.50
CA SER A 89 74.86 -24.17 28.10
C SER A 89 74.64 -25.12 29.27
N ASN A 90 74.95 -24.67 30.50
CA ASN A 90 74.80 -25.43 31.75
C ASN A 90 73.44 -25.28 32.42
N GLY A 91 72.53 -24.49 31.80
CA GLY A 91 71.19 -24.24 32.32
C GLY A 91 71.13 -23.16 33.40
N GLN A 92 72.11 -22.29 33.49
CA GLN A 92 72.19 -21.21 34.49
C GLN A 92 71.78 -19.89 33.84
N ILE A 93 70.90 -19.09 34.51
CA ILE A 93 70.54 -17.76 34.12
C ILE A 93 71.71 -16.83 34.38
N ILE A 94 72.33 -16.26 33.35
CA ILE A 94 73.46 -15.36 33.42
C ILE A 94 73.09 -13.89 33.26
N LEU A 95 71.89 -13.59 32.77
CA LEU A 95 71.35 -12.25 32.63
C LEU A 95 69.78 -12.27 32.68
N SER A 96 69.21 -11.30 33.39
CA SER A 96 67.77 -11.07 33.39
C SER A 96 67.44 -9.58 33.22
N THR A 97 66.38 -9.26 32.46
CA THR A 97 65.91 -7.87 32.29
C THR A 97 65.27 -7.30 33.56
N ARG A 98 64.80 -8.14 34.47
CA ARG A 98 64.05 -7.67 35.68
C ARG A 98 64.75 -7.92 36.99
N LYS A 99 65.64 -8.89 37.11
CA LYS A 99 66.41 -9.19 38.30
C LYS A 99 67.89 -8.88 38.11
N ASP A 100 68.52 -8.49 39.16
CA ASP A 100 69.97 -8.26 39.13
C ASP A 100 70.74 -9.60 39.21
N ILE A 101 70.74 -10.31 38.05
CA ILE A 101 71.41 -11.54 37.83
C ILE A 101 72.62 -11.21 36.93
N SER A 102 73.81 -11.68 37.35
CA SER A 102 75.03 -11.40 36.58
C SER A 102 75.81 -12.70 36.30
N PRO A 103 76.69 -12.70 35.34
CA PRO A 103 77.57 -13.84 35.01
C PRO A 103 78.42 -14.26 36.22
N ASP A 104 78.72 -13.34 37.14
CA ASP A 104 79.52 -13.62 38.39
C ASP A 104 78.66 -14.28 39.49
N ASN A 105 77.32 -14.14 39.41
CA ASN A 105 76.38 -14.75 40.35
C ASN A 105 75.17 -15.33 39.62
N PRO A 106 75.36 -16.41 38.83
CA PRO A 106 74.33 -17.04 38.06
C PRO A 106 73.32 -17.78 38.96
N ILE A 107 72.08 -17.95 38.43
CA ILE A 107 71.04 -18.73 39.11
C ILE A 107 70.86 -20.05 38.37
N ASP A 108 70.97 -21.16 39.06
CA ASP A 108 70.74 -22.50 38.49
C ASP A 108 69.26 -22.75 38.32
N LEU A 109 68.86 -23.26 37.12
CA LEU A 109 67.51 -23.75 36.86
C LEU A 109 67.49 -25.27 37.02
N GLU A 110 66.93 -25.74 38.10
CA GLU A 110 66.82 -27.17 38.40
C GLU A 110 66.01 -27.89 37.27
N GLY A 111 66.61 -28.93 36.68
CA GLY A 111 65.89 -29.71 35.64
C GLY A 111 65.79 -29.05 34.31
N PHE A 112 66.48 -27.95 34.01
CA PHE A 112 66.46 -27.30 32.70
C PHE A 112 66.91 -28.25 31.58
N ASN A 113 65.97 -28.61 30.71
CA ASN A 113 66.19 -29.47 29.57
C ASN A 113 65.39 -28.98 28.34
N PRO A 114 65.99 -28.16 27.48
CA PRO A 114 65.34 -27.67 26.26
C PRO A 114 64.81 -28.76 25.34
N ALA A 115 65.46 -29.93 25.33
CA ALA A 115 65.04 -31.05 24.49
C ALA A 115 63.70 -31.67 24.96
N SER A 116 63.30 -31.44 26.23
CA SER A 116 61.98 -31.90 26.76
C SER A 116 60.79 -31.20 26.10
N TRP A 117 61.01 -30.06 25.45
CA TRP A 117 59.92 -29.33 24.76
C TRP A 117 59.54 -29.97 23.38
N GLY A 118 60.37 -30.90 22.89
CA GLY A 118 60.12 -31.58 21.62
C GLY A 118 60.00 -30.61 20.43
N SER A 119 58.93 -30.73 19.71
CA SER A 119 58.63 -29.82 18.59
C SER A 119 57.94 -28.52 19.01
N ASN A 120 57.59 -28.39 20.28
CA ASN A 120 56.90 -27.20 20.76
C ASN A 120 57.91 -26.08 21.01
N TYR A 121 57.63 -24.90 20.45
CA TYR A 121 58.48 -23.71 20.61
C TYR A 121 58.05 -22.82 21.78
N TYR A 122 57.05 -23.25 22.54
CA TYR A 122 56.58 -22.56 23.75
C TYR A 122 56.05 -23.55 24.81
N GLN A 123 55.97 -23.10 26.06
CA GLN A 123 55.38 -23.78 27.19
C GLN A 123 54.59 -22.80 28.03
N ILE A 124 53.45 -23.22 28.59
CA ILE A 124 52.68 -22.45 29.55
C ILE A 124 52.84 -23.12 30.91
N GLY A 125 53.31 -22.40 31.92
CA GLY A 125 53.55 -22.91 33.26
C GLY A 125 54.45 -22.03 34.08
N ASP A 126 55.11 -22.65 35.08
CA ASP A 126 56.00 -22.02 36.04
C ASP A 126 57.46 -21.93 35.63
N PHE A 127 57.76 -22.39 34.42
CA PHE A 127 59.09 -22.48 33.86
C PHE A 127 60.14 -23.13 34.82
N TYR A 128 60.09 -24.44 34.90
CA TYR A 128 60.90 -25.25 35.80
C TYR A 128 60.80 -24.86 37.28
N GLY A 129 59.59 -24.49 37.74
CA GLY A 129 59.35 -24.13 39.15
C GLY A 129 59.90 -22.77 39.60
N TYR A 130 60.41 -21.95 38.66
CA TYR A 130 61.02 -20.67 39.00
C TYR A 130 59.98 -19.57 39.27
N PHE A 131 58.90 -19.55 38.54
CA PHE A 131 57.85 -18.55 38.67
C PHE A 131 56.72 -19.04 39.58
N SER A 132 56.22 -18.20 40.45
CA SER A 132 54.96 -18.44 41.17
C SER A 132 53.72 -18.21 40.40
N GLU A 133 53.83 -17.49 39.27
CA GLU A 133 52.72 -17.14 38.36
C GLU A 133 52.88 -17.87 37.04
N THR A 134 51.77 -18.27 36.45
CA THR A 134 51.76 -18.93 35.11
C THR A 134 52.21 -17.97 34.03
N ARG A 135 53.24 -18.38 33.32
CA ARG A 135 53.81 -17.64 32.18
C ARG A 135 53.79 -18.45 30.91
N LEU A 136 53.64 -17.76 29.79
CA LEU A 136 53.91 -18.27 28.50
C LEU A 136 55.36 -18.03 28.17
N SER A 137 56.16 -19.08 28.04
CA SER A 137 57.59 -19.04 27.89
C SER A 137 57.99 -19.61 26.55
N THR A 138 58.97 -18.97 25.89
CA THR A 138 59.60 -19.46 24.68
C THR A 138 61.12 -19.46 24.83
N ILE A 139 61.79 -20.35 24.10
CA ILE A 139 63.27 -20.43 24.09
C ILE A 139 63.77 -20.46 22.67
N ALA A 140 64.89 -19.78 22.40
CA ALA A 140 65.63 -19.82 21.17
C ALA A 140 67.13 -20.11 21.46
N PRO A 141 67.77 -21.06 20.73
CA PRO A 141 69.18 -21.38 20.97
C PRO A 141 70.12 -20.30 20.40
N ILE A 142 71.12 -19.93 21.20
CA ILE A 142 72.25 -19.11 20.76
C ILE A 142 73.30 -20.05 20.20
N THR A 143 73.54 -19.99 18.90
CA THR A 143 74.43 -20.89 18.18
C THR A 143 75.68 -20.15 17.66
N GLU A 144 76.82 -20.72 17.88
CA GLU A 144 78.06 -20.25 17.31
C GLU A 144 78.89 -21.46 16.81
N ASN A 145 79.35 -21.40 15.57
CA ASN A 145 80.10 -22.48 14.94
C ASN A 145 79.42 -23.87 15.07
N LEU A 146 78.09 -23.93 14.83
CA LEU A 146 77.24 -25.13 14.97
C LEU A 146 77.10 -25.71 16.37
N ASN A 147 77.62 -25.04 17.40
CA ASN A 147 77.47 -25.43 18.80
C ASN A 147 76.52 -24.49 19.52
N THR A 148 75.63 -25.03 20.36
CA THR A 148 74.76 -24.22 21.20
C THR A 148 75.54 -23.70 22.42
N ARG A 149 75.71 -22.39 22.53
CA ARG A 149 76.34 -21.71 23.63
C ARG A 149 75.41 -21.37 24.79
N GLY A 150 74.10 -21.26 24.49
CA GLY A 150 73.13 -20.91 25.46
C GLY A 150 71.73 -20.76 24.84
N TYR A 151 70.85 -20.13 25.56
CA TYR A 151 69.46 -19.94 25.12
C TYR A 151 68.99 -18.53 25.50
N VAL A 152 68.15 -17.92 24.66
CA VAL A 152 67.33 -16.76 25.00
C VAL A 152 65.97 -17.29 25.42
N ALA A 153 65.54 -16.99 26.61
CA ALA A 153 64.20 -17.30 27.08
C ALA A 153 63.39 -16.01 27.25
N ILE A 154 62.18 -15.98 26.76
CA ILE A 154 61.23 -14.86 26.91
C ILE A 154 60.01 -15.37 27.62
N HIS A 155 59.62 -14.67 28.68
CA HIS A 155 58.51 -15.04 29.56
C HIS A 155 57.45 -13.92 29.55
N TYR A 156 56.24 -14.24 29.07
CA TYR A 156 55.08 -13.35 29.04
C TYR A 156 54.10 -13.79 30.15
N LEU A 157 53.52 -12.83 30.87
CA LEU A 157 52.64 -13.12 31.98
C LEU A 157 51.23 -13.47 31.48
N MET A 158 50.67 -14.64 31.83
CA MET A 158 49.34 -15.09 31.37
C MET A 158 48.21 -14.20 31.88
N SER A 159 48.35 -13.55 33.05
CA SER A 159 47.34 -12.57 33.52
C SER A 159 47.15 -11.41 32.58
N ASP A 160 48.20 -10.96 31.88
CA ASP A 160 48.14 -9.85 30.94
C ASP A 160 47.41 -10.27 29.66
N LEU A 161 47.54 -11.55 29.24
CA LEU A 161 46.74 -12.12 28.16
C LEU A 161 45.25 -12.12 28.53
N TYR A 162 44.93 -12.59 29.74
CA TYR A 162 43.52 -12.61 30.20
C TYR A 162 42.92 -11.22 30.36
N GLN A 163 43.71 -10.24 30.82
CA GLN A 163 43.28 -8.85 30.87
C GLN A 163 43.03 -8.27 29.48
N SER A 164 43.92 -8.51 28.54
CA SER A 164 43.75 -8.10 27.14
C SER A 164 42.50 -8.73 26.51
N ARG A 165 42.30 -10.05 26.76
CA ARG A 165 41.11 -10.77 26.33
C ARG A 165 39.82 -10.12 26.89
N SER A 166 39.79 -9.83 28.21
CA SER A 166 38.64 -9.27 28.87
C SER A 166 38.30 -7.87 28.36
N SER A 167 39.31 -7.05 28.10
CA SER A 167 39.15 -5.71 27.53
C SER A 167 38.57 -5.75 26.12
N LEU A 168 39.03 -6.65 25.26
CA LEU A 168 38.49 -6.83 23.91
C LEU A 168 37.09 -7.41 23.96
N LEU A 169 36.82 -8.38 24.82
CA LEU A 169 35.47 -8.94 25.01
C LEU A 169 34.46 -7.88 25.43
N TRP A 170 34.83 -7.00 26.34
CA TRP A 170 33.94 -5.92 26.78
C TRP A 170 33.54 -5.01 25.66
N ILE A 171 34.46 -4.66 24.75
CA ILE A 171 34.17 -3.86 23.54
C ILE A 171 33.18 -4.59 22.63
N ILE A 172 33.39 -5.91 22.38
CA ILE A 172 32.50 -6.71 21.52
C ILE A 172 31.10 -6.83 22.15
N GLN A 173 31.02 -7.04 23.46
CA GLN A 173 29.77 -7.09 24.22
C GLN A 173 29.03 -5.75 24.17
N LEU A 174 29.72 -4.63 24.30
CA LEU A 174 29.15 -3.30 24.18
C LEU A 174 28.58 -3.07 22.79
N LEU A 175 29.34 -3.40 21.73
CA LEU A 175 28.86 -3.31 20.34
C LEU A 175 27.64 -4.17 20.10
N PHE A 176 27.61 -5.39 20.66
CA PHE A 176 26.44 -6.27 20.57
C PHE A 176 25.20 -5.62 21.21
N VAL A 177 25.33 -5.09 22.44
CA VAL A 177 24.21 -4.43 23.12
C VAL A 177 23.72 -3.20 22.37
N VAL A 178 24.63 -2.36 21.88
CA VAL A 178 24.26 -1.17 21.09
C VAL A 178 23.50 -1.58 19.83
N THR A 179 24.02 -2.56 19.09
CA THR A 179 23.36 -3.05 17.87
C THR A 179 21.97 -3.64 18.16
N TYR A 180 21.86 -4.41 19.25
CA TYR A 180 20.60 -4.99 19.70
C TYR A 180 19.57 -3.92 20.06
N LEU A 181 19.99 -2.84 20.75
CA LEU A 181 19.12 -1.70 21.08
C LEU A 181 18.67 -0.94 19.82
N LEU A 182 19.56 -0.75 18.84
CA LEU A 182 19.18 -0.13 17.56
C LEU A 182 18.10 -0.93 16.83
N VAL A 183 18.22 -2.26 16.81
CA VAL A 183 17.18 -3.14 16.23
C VAL A 183 15.86 -3.02 17.00
N ALA A 184 15.90 -2.88 18.34
CA ALA A 184 14.69 -2.64 19.14
C ALA A 184 13.99 -1.33 18.76
N VAL A 185 14.74 -0.25 18.54
CA VAL A 185 14.20 1.04 18.09
C VAL A 185 13.53 0.91 16.70
N LEU A 186 14.18 0.22 15.76
CA LEU A 186 13.60 -0.06 14.45
C LEU A 186 12.31 -0.89 14.55
N PHE A 187 12.24 -1.86 15.45
CA PHE A 187 11.03 -2.66 15.69
C PHE A 187 9.88 -1.81 16.25
N ILE A 188 10.18 -0.87 17.14
CA ILE A 188 9.21 0.09 17.68
C ILE A 188 8.69 0.98 16.54
N PHE A 189 9.60 1.55 15.75
CA PHE A 189 9.23 2.38 14.58
C PHE A 189 8.32 1.63 13.60
N TYR A 190 8.69 0.39 13.24
CA TYR A 190 7.87 -0.48 12.39
C TYR A 190 6.46 -0.71 12.99
N SER A 191 6.38 -0.93 14.31
CA SER A 191 5.10 -1.20 14.98
C SER A 191 4.13 -0.03 14.87
N PHE A 192 4.62 1.21 14.96
CA PHE A 192 3.78 2.41 14.88
C PHE A 192 3.45 2.81 13.45
N HIS A 193 4.42 2.74 12.53
CA HIS A 193 4.27 3.29 11.18
C HIS A 193 3.72 2.29 10.16
N VAL A 194 3.86 1.00 10.41
CA VAL A 194 3.42 -0.03 9.47
C VAL A 194 2.32 -0.90 10.08
N ARG A 195 2.59 -1.51 11.21
CA ARG A 195 1.69 -2.52 11.77
C ARG A 195 0.36 -1.95 12.25
N LYS A 196 0.37 -0.85 13.01
CA LYS A 196 -0.84 -0.23 13.54
C LYS A 196 -1.76 0.25 12.41
N PRO A 197 -1.31 1.02 11.41
CA PRO A 197 -2.11 1.40 10.25
C PRO A 197 -2.66 0.20 9.48
N LEU A 198 -1.84 -0.81 9.23
CA LEU A 198 -2.29 -2.02 8.52
C LEU A 198 -3.39 -2.78 9.28
N HIS A 199 -3.33 -2.80 10.61
CA HIS A 199 -4.39 -3.39 11.43
C HIS A 199 -5.71 -2.62 11.31
N GLU A 200 -5.66 -1.28 11.33
CA GLU A 200 -6.86 -0.45 11.15
C GLU A 200 -7.45 -0.61 9.74
N ILE A 201 -6.62 -0.70 8.72
CA ILE A 201 -7.07 -0.97 7.34
C ILE A 201 -7.78 -2.33 7.27
N THR A 202 -7.16 -3.37 7.84
CA THR A 202 -7.74 -4.73 7.84
C THR A 202 -9.07 -4.77 8.61
N LYS A 203 -9.15 -4.06 9.74
CA LYS A 203 -10.40 -3.91 10.51
C LYS A 203 -11.46 -3.21 9.67
N GLY A 204 -11.14 -2.08 9.02
CA GLY A 204 -12.07 -1.36 8.17
C GLY A 204 -12.57 -2.20 6.99
N ALA A 205 -11.68 -2.93 6.33
CA ALA A 205 -12.06 -3.86 5.26
C ALA A 205 -13.03 -4.96 5.76
N SER A 206 -12.85 -5.44 7.01
CA SER A 206 -13.78 -6.39 7.63
C SER A 206 -15.14 -5.75 7.94
N GLU A 207 -15.18 -4.49 8.41
CA GLU A 207 -16.42 -3.73 8.59
C GLU A 207 -17.16 -3.59 7.26
N PHE A 208 -16.46 -3.24 6.18
CA PHE A 208 -17.06 -3.14 4.84
C PHE A 208 -17.63 -4.47 4.35
N ALA A 209 -16.91 -5.58 4.55
CA ALA A 209 -17.37 -6.93 4.22
C ALA A 209 -18.63 -7.35 5.00
N ASN A 210 -18.78 -6.86 6.23
CA ASN A 210 -19.96 -7.07 7.07
C ASN A 210 -21.13 -6.11 6.74
N GLY A 211 -20.98 -5.26 5.72
CA GLY A 211 -22.01 -4.33 5.28
C GLY A 211 -22.00 -2.97 5.99
N ASN A 212 -21.07 -2.72 6.91
CA ASN A 212 -20.93 -1.41 7.57
C ASN A 212 -20.09 -0.46 6.69
N LEU A 213 -20.69 -0.04 5.58
CA LEU A 213 -20.05 0.86 4.60
C LEU A 213 -19.88 2.31 5.10
N SER A 214 -20.51 2.66 6.23
CA SER A 214 -20.37 3.98 6.86
C SER A 214 -19.13 4.09 7.75
N TYR A 215 -18.46 2.97 8.04
CA TYR A 215 -17.23 2.98 8.82
C TYR A 215 -16.13 3.76 8.04
N GLN A 216 -15.35 4.56 8.77
CA GLN A 216 -14.20 5.27 8.20
C GLN A 216 -12.92 4.67 8.75
N ILE A 217 -12.01 4.25 7.89
CA ILE A 217 -10.69 3.76 8.27
C ILE A 217 -9.88 4.95 8.78
N PRO A 218 -9.47 4.99 10.09
CA PRO A 218 -8.84 6.16 10.69
C PRO A 218 -7.31 6.14 10.47
N VAL A 219 -6.87 6.06 9.23
CA VAL A 219 -5.45 6.10 8.86
C VAL A 219 -5.19 7.39 8.10
N ASP A 220 -4.56 8.35 8.78
CA ASP A 220 -4.14 9.62 8.20
C ASP A 220 -2.61 9.63 8.12
N SER A 221 -2.08 9.14 7.02
CA SER A 221 -0.65 9.16 6.70
C SER A 221 -0.46 9.48 5.22
N GLU A 222 0.67 10.10 4.88
CA GLU A 222 0.99 10.49 3.50
C GLU A 222 1.69 9.38 2.70
N ASN A 223 1.86 8.20 3.30
CA ASN A 223 2.48 7.03 2.67
C ASN A 223 1.44 6.14 1.94
N GLU A 224 1.93 5.01 1.39
CA GLU A 224 1.12 4.04 0.63
C GLU A 224 -0.06 3.47 1.45
N LEU A 225 0.10 3.34 2.76
CA LEU A 225 -0.97 2.85 3.64
C LEU A 225 -2.08 3.88 3.82
N GLY A 226 -1.73 5.17 3.93
CA GLY A 226 -2.71 6.24 3.94
C GLY A 226 -3.46 6.36 2.61
N TYR A 227 -2.75 6.23 1.49
CA TYR A 227 -3.37 6.20 0.16
C TYR A 227 -4.33 5.00 0.02
N LEU A 228 -3.93 3.82 0.48
CA LEU A 228 -4.79 2.63 0.48
C LEU A 228 -6.06 2.85 1.32
N ALA A 229 -5.92 3.43 2.52
CA ALA A 229 -7.07 3.72 3.39
C ALA A 229 -8.05 4.69 2.73
N LYS A 230 -7.55 5.78 2.09
CA LYS A 230 -8.37 6.75 1.35
C LYS A 230 -9.13 6.09 0.20
N ASN A 231 -8.47 5.22 -0.57
CA ASN A 231 -9.11 4.51 -1.67
C ASN A 231 -10.20 3.54 -1.19
N LEU A 232 -9.96 2.82 -0.10
CA LEU A 232 -10.97 1.93 0.50
C LEU A 232 -12.17 2.71 1.05
N ASN A 233 -11.93 3.83 1.73
CA ASN A 233 -13.01 4.72 2.20
C ASN A 233 -13.83 5.28 1.02
N TYR A 234 -13.17 5.71 -0.06
CA TYR A 234 -13.85 6.18 -1.26
C TYR A 234 -14.70 5.08 -1.92
N MET A 235 -14.16 3.86 -1.99
CA MET A 235 -14.92 2.71 -2.53
C MET A 235 -16.14 2.40 -1.66
N ALA A 236 -16.01 2.41 -0.34
CA ALA A 236 -17.12 2.19 0.59
C ALA A 236 -18.22 3.26 0.45
N ASP A 237 -17.83 4.54 0.34
CA ASP A 237 -18.77 5.64 0.10
C ASP A 237 -19.54 5.45 -1.22
N LYS A 238 -18.84 5.08 -2.31
CA LYS A 238 -19.47 4.77 -3.60
C LYS A 238 -20.45 3.60 -3.52
N LEU A 239 -20.08 2.53 -2.82
CA LEU A 239 -20.96 1.37 -2.63
C LEU A 239 -22.18 1.72 -1.78
N ASN A 240 -22.01 2.52 -0.71
CA ASN A 240 -23.10 2.95 0.14
C ASN A 240 -24.11 3.80 -0.64
N ARG A 241 -23.64 4.79 -1.39
CA ARG A 241 -24.50 5.63 -2.25
C ARG A 241 -25.24 4.81 -3.28
N ASN A 242 -24.56 3.86 -3.93
CA ASN A 242 -25.24 2.97 -4.90
C ASN A 242 -26.34 2.13 -4.21
N GLY A 243 -26.09 1.64 -3.01
CA GLY A 243 -27.10 0.91 -2.23
C GLY A 243 -28.29 1.77 -1.83
N GLU A 244 -28.08 3.05 -1.50
CA GLU A 244 -29.14 4.01 -1.22
C GLU A 244 -29.96 4.31 -2.48
N TYR A 245 -29.31 4.58 -3.60
CA TYR A 245 -29.99 4.76 -4.90
C TYR A 245 -30.83 3.55 -5.27
N GLN A 246 -30.32 2.35 -5.11
CA GLN A 246 -31.05 1.12 -5.41
C GLN A 246 -32.28 0.93 -4.51
N ARG A 247 -32.15 1.20 -3.21
CA ARG A 247 -33.29 1.14 -2.26
C ARG A 247 -34.37 2.15 -2.60
N GLN A 248 -33.97 3.39 -2.89
CA GLN A 248 -34.91 4.45 -3.28
C GLN A 248 -35.58 4.11 -4.63
N PHE A 249 -34.85 3.56 -5.60
CA PHE A 249 -35.39 3.08 -6.86
C PHE A 249 -36.48 2.02 -6.66
N ILE A 250 -36.23 0.97 -5.86
CA ILE A 250 -37.21 -0.08 -5.58
C ILE A 250 -38.45 0.51 -4.85
N SER A 251 -38.24 1.41 -3.90
CA SER A 251 -39.34 2.08 -3.18
C SER A 251 -40.21 2.88 -4.13
N ASN A 252 -39.64 3.68 -5.01
CA ASN A 252 -40.37 4.50 -5.98
C ASN A 252 -41.16 3.65 -6.98
N ILE A 253 -40.53 2.57 -7.48
CA ILE A 253 -41.23 1.59 -8.35
C ILE A 253 -42.46 1.03 -7.63
N SER A 254 -42.26 0.53 -6.40
CA SER A 254 -43.35 -0.10 -5.63
C SER A 254 -44.50 0.86 -5.42
N HIS A 255 -44.22 2.13 -5.16
CA HIS A 255 -45.27 3.17 -5.00
C HIS A 255 -46.00 3.43 -6.32
N ASP A 256 -45.24 3.63 -7.45
CA ASP A 256 -45.84 3.98 -8.75
C ASP A 256 -46.63 2.81 -9.39
N PHE A 257 -46.35 1.57 -8.98
CA PHE A 257 -47.16 0.39 -9.34
C PHE A 257 -48.39 0.23 -8.47
N ARG A 258 -48.27 0.47 -7.15
CA ARG A 258 -49.36 0.25 -6.19
C ARG A 258 -50.56 1.18 -6.46
N SER A 259 -50.30 2.45 -6.80
CA SER A 259 -51.35 3.43 -7.06
C SER A 259 -52.34 3.02 -8.16
N PRO A 260 -51.89 2.79 -9.42
CA PRO A 260 -52.79 2.38 -10.50
C PRO A 260 -53.45 1.02 -10.24
N LEU A 261 -52.71 0.06 -9.64
CA LEU A 261 -53.27 -1.25 -9.36
C LEU A 261 -54.41 -1.16 -8.31
N THR A 262 -54.27 -0.29 -7.30
CA THR A 262 -55.31 -0.04 -6.30
C THR A 262 -56.55 0.62 -6.95
N SER A 263 -56.33 1.56 -7.88
CA SER A 263 -57.44 2.21 -8.61
C SER A 263 -58.19 1.21 -9.51
N ILE A 264 -57.45 0.40 -10.27
CA ILE A 264 -58.03 -0.65 -11.11
C ILE A 264 -58.86 -1.61 -10.25
N LYS A 265 -58.27 -2.13 -9.19
CA LYS A 265 -58.95 -3.06 -8.26
C LYS A 265 -60.19 -2.44 -7.68
N GLY A 266 -60.12 -1.21 -7.14
CA GLY A 266 -61.21 -0.54 -6.47
C GLY A 266 -62.37 -0.27 -7.44
N TYR A 267 -62.12 0.15 -8.68
CA TYR A 267 -63.21 0.37 -9.65
C TYR A 267 -63.84 -0.94 -10.13
N VAL A 268 -63.03 -2.00 -10.30
CA VAL A 268 -63.58 -3.33 -10.65
C VAL A 268 -64.43 -3.87 -9.52
N GLU A 269 -63.99 -3.79 -8.23
CA GLU A 269 -64.79 -4.20 -7.08
C GLU A 269 -66.09 -3.41 -6.96
N ALA A 270 -66.03 -2.09 -7.17
CA ALA A 270 -67.18 -1.21 -7.10
C ALA A 270 -68.19 -1.45 -8.27
N MET A 271 -67.74 -2.01 -9.43
CA MET A 271 -68.63 -2.47 -10.48
C MET A 271 -69.29 -3.82 -10.15
N ILE A 272 -68.51 -4.73 -9.53
CA ILE A 272 -68.99 -6.07 -9.15
C ILE A 272 -70.04 -5.99 -8.01
N ASP A 273 -69.84 -5.12 -7.04
CA ASP A 273 -70.76 -4.96 -5.90
C ASP A 273 -71.95 -4.04 -6.16
N GLY A 274 -72.03 -3.49 -7.41
CA GLY A 274 -73.12 -2.62 -7.85
C GLY A 274 -73.06 -1.17 -7.31
N THR A 275 -71.97 -0.77 -6.64
CA THR A 275 -71.77 0.62 -6.20
C THR A 275 -71.63 1.57 -7.39
N ILE A 276 -71.14 1.11 -8.52
CA ILE A 276 -71.10 1.87 -9.78
C ILE A 276 -72.28 1.41 -10.65
N PRO A 277 -73.26 2.29 -10.90
CA PRO A 277 -74.39 1.98 -11.77
C PRO A 277 -73.95 1.65 -13.22
N VAL A 278 -74.75 0.84 -13.91
CA VAL A 278 -74.47 0.38 -15.28
C VAL A 278 -74.23 1.54 -16.22
N GLU A 279 -74.99 2.62 -16.08
CA GLU A 279 -74.90 3.84 -16.92
C GLU A 279 -73.58 4.58 -16.76
N MET A 280 -72.87 4.36 -15.67
CA MET A 280 -71.54 4.96 -15.40
C MET A 280 -70.34 4.02 -15.65
N GLN A 281 -70.59 2.74 -15.92
CA GLN A 281 -69.51 1.74 -16.10
C GLN A 281 -68.55 2.10 -17.21
N GLU A 282 -69.05 2.62 -18.37
CA GLU A 282 -68.21 3.05 -19.48
C GLU A 282 -67.12 4.06 -19.08
N LYS A 283 -67.49 5.02 -18.22
CA LYS A 283 -66.55 6.03 -17.69
C LYS A 283 -65.43 5.38 -16.85
N TYR A 284 -65.80 4.46 -16.00
CA TYR A 284 -64.82 3.82 -15.10
C TYR A 284 -63.98 2.77 -15.85
N LEU A 285 -64.53 2.07 -16.83
CA LEU A 285 -63.78 1.20 -17.75
C LEU A 285 -62.72 1.97 -18.52
N LYS A 286 -62.99 3.21 -18.97
CA LYS A 286 -61.99 4.10 -19.58
C LYS A 286 -60.87 4.46 -18.60
N ILE A 287 -61.19 4.67 -17.31
CA ILE A 287 -60.16 4.92 -16.29
C ILE A 287 -59.33 3.69 -16.05
N ILE A 288 -59.91 2.50 -15.97
CA ILE A 288 -59.19 1.23 -15.82
C ILE A 288 -58.26 0.99 -17.02
N SER A 289 -58.74 1.19 -18.24
CA SER A 289 -57.93 1.07 -19.45
C SER A 289 -56.74 2.04 -19.44
N TYR A 290 -56.98 3.28 -19.04
CA TYR A 290 -55.90 4.28 -18.88
C TYR A 290 -54.84 3.90 -17.85
N GLU A 291 -55.26 3.39 -16.66
CA GLU A 291 -54.28 2.94 -15.64
C GLU A 291 -53.53 1.66 -16.06
N ALA A 292 -54.16 0.77 -16.86
CA ALA A 292 -53.51 -0.39 -17.43
C ALA A 292 -52.45 0.01 -18.46
N GLU A 293 -52.75 0.95 -19.39
CA GLU A 293 -51.77 1.52 -20.30
C GLU A 293 -50.62 2.23 -19.60
N ARG A 294 -50.92 2.89 -18.50
CA ARG A 294 -49.92 3.54 -17.64
C ARG A 294 -48.96 2.51 -17.03
N LEU A 295 -49.47 1.37 -16.54
CA LEU A 295 -48.65 0.24 -16.05
C LEU A 295 -47.79 -0.37 -17.16
N GLU A 296 -48.32 -0.54 -18.36
CA GLU A 296 -47.58 -1.01 -19.52
C GLU A 296 -46.40 -0.08 -19.87
N LYS A 297 -46.60 1.23 -19.88
CA LYS A 297 -45.56 2.22 -20.15
C LYS A 297 -44.49 2.20 -19.06
N LEU A 298 -44.87 1.99 -17.77
CA LEU A 298 -43.93 1.85 -16.67
C LEU A 298 -43.05 0.59 -16.83
N THR A 299 -43.67 -0.55 -17.12
CA THR A 299 -42.93 -1.81 -17.32
C THR A 299 -41.98 -1.74 -18.52
N ARG A 300 -42.44 -1.20 -19.62
CA ARG A 300 -41.59 -1.02 -20.82
C ARG A 300 -40.41 -0.08 -20.55
N GLY A 301 -40.65 1.04 -19.84
CA GLY A 301 -39.57 1.96 -19.44
C GLY A 301 -38.53 1.33 -18.51
N LEU A 302 -38.97 0.46 -17.57
CA LEU A 302 -38.08 -0.28 -16.71
C LEU A 302 -37.24 -1.31 -17.45
N LEU A 303 -37.85 -2.03 -18.39
CA LEU A 303 -37.11 -2.99 -19.24
C LEU A 303 -36.05 -2.28 -20.09
N THR A 304 -36.40 -1.16 -20.72
CA THR A 304 -35.45 -0.34 -21.50
C THR A 304 -34.27 0.12 -20.62
N LEU A 305 -34.50 0.60 -19.39
CA LEU A 305 -33.42 1.01 -18.49
C LEU A 305 -32.52 -0.15 -18.09
N ASN A 306 -33.08 -1.34 -17.86
CA ASN A 306 -32.32 -2.53 -17.51
C ASN A 306 -31.50 -3.02 -18.72
N GLU A 307 -32.07 -2.99 -19.91
CA GLU A 307 -31.37 -3.35 -21.16
C GLU A 307 -30.23 -2.36 -21.45
N LEU A 308 -30.42 -1.07 -21.25
CA LEU A 308 -29.38 -0.05 -21.44
C LEU A 308 -28.22 -0.22 -20.45
N ASP A 309 -28.45 -0.62 -19.20
CA ASP A 309 -27.39 -0.97 -18.24
C ASP A 309 -26.57 -2.18 -18.71
N ILE A 310 -27.22 -3.15 -19.37
CA ILE A 310 -26.57 -4.36 -19.94
C ILE A 310 -25.94 -4.04 -21.31
N GLN A 311 -26.64 -3.28 -22.16
CA GLN A 311 -26.28 -2.96 -23.54
C GLN A 311 -25.26 -1.83 -23.71
N LYS A 312 -24.77 -1.19 -22.64
CA LYS A 312 -23.57 -0.31 -22.71
C LYS A 312 -22.41 -0.93 -23.52
N ARG A 313 -22.52 -2.22 -23.86
CA ARG A 313 -21.52 -2.99 -24.62
C ARG A 313 -21.88 -3.29 -26.09
N MET A 314 -23.10 -3.05 -26.54
CA MET A 314 -23.55 -3.48 -27.92
C MET A 314 -24.52 -2.51 -28.57
N LEU A 315 -24.14 -1.22 -28.74
CA LEU A 315 -24.90 -0.33 -29.59
C LEU A 315 -24.75 -0.76 -31.07
N ASN A 316 -25.85 -0.78 -31.80
CA ASN A 316 -25.86 -1.00 -33.27
C ASN A 316 -25.58 0.33 -34.01
N ILE A 317 -24.33 0.76 -33.97
CA ILE A 317 -23.90 2.03 -34.54
C ILE A 317 -23.91 1.94 -36.07
N GLN A 318 -24.75 2.75 -36.70
CA GLN A 318 -24.85 2.86 -38.16
C GLN A 318 -24.91 4.32 -38.60
N SER A 319 -24.65 4.56 -39.89
CA SER A 319 -24.80 5.88 -40.48
C SER A 319 -26.23 6.03 -41.05
N PHE A 320 -26.94 7.09 -40.64
CA PHE A 320 -28.31 7.36 -41.08
C PHE A 320 -28.58 8.86 -41.14
N ASP A 321 -29.57 9.26 -41.94
CA ASP A 321 -30.01 10.65 -42.03
C ASP A 321 -30.89 11.02 -40.81
N ILE A 322 -30.34 11.84 -39.90
CA ILE A 322 -31.06 12.31 -38.71
C ILE A 322 -32.25 13.19 -39.05
N ASN A 323 -32.22 13.95 -40.16
CA ASN A 323 -33.33 14.79 -40.59
C ASN A 323 -34.56 13.93 -40.93
N GLN A 324 -34.34 12.76 -41.53
CA GLN A 324 -35.42 11.82 -41.82
C GLN A 324 -36.02 11.22 -40.55
N VAL A 325 -35.18 10.85 -39.58
CA VAL A 325 -35.64 10.32 -38.27
C VAL A 325 -36.44 11.36 -37.52
N ILE A 326 -36.00 12.63 -37.52
CA ILE A 326 -36.76 13.75 -36.93
C ILE A 326 -38.12 13.90 -37.61
N LYS A 327 -38.18 13.94 -38.95
CA LYS A 327 -39.44 14.07 -39.68
C LYS A 327 -40.40 12.92 -39.37
N SER A 328 -39.92 11.67 -39.38
CA SER A 328 -40.76 10.50 -39.10
C SER A 328 -41.27 10.49 -37.63
N THR A 329 -40.41 10.89 -36.68
CA THR A 329 -40.84 11.00 -35.30
C THR A 329 -41.83 12.13 -35.08
N ALA A 330 -41.63 13.30 -35.67
CA ALA A 330 -42.56 14.44 -35.63
C ALA A 330 -43.93 14.07 -36.21
N ALA A 331 -43.96 13.37 -37.35
CA ALA A 331 -45.19 12.90 -37.98
C ALA A 331 -46.01 11.97 -37.07
N SER A 332 -45.38 11.18 -36.21
CA SER A 332 -46.11 10.31 -35.25
C SER A 332 -46.92 11.10 -34.18
N PHE A 333 -46.63 12.37 -33.98
CA PHE A 333 -47.32 13.26 -33.06
C PHE A 333 -48.34 14.21 -33.74
N GLU A 334 -48.48 14.15 -35.08
CA GLU A 334 -49.34 15.06 -35.84
C GLU A 334 -50.78 15.08 -35.32
N GLY A 335 -51.39 13.92 -35.07
CA GLY A 335 -52.76 13.83 -34.53
C GLY A 335 -52.89 14.50 -33.15
N THR A 336 -51.93 14.33 -32.28
CA THR A 336 -51.92 14.94 -30.95
C THR A 336 -51.73 16.46 -31.04
N CYS A 337 -50.81 16.90 -31.89
CA CYS A 337 -50.53 18.31 -32.10
C CYS A 337 -51.73 19.02 -32.75
N THR A 338 -52.40 18.42 -33.72
CA THR A 338 -53.63 18.96 -34.34
C THR A 338 -54.72 19.12 -33.31
N THR A 339 -54.97 18.12 -32.46
CA THR A 339 -55.98 18.19 -31.38
C THR A 339 -55.72 19.32 -30.42
N ARG A 340 -54.42 19.61 -30.09
CA ARG A 340 -54.02 20.67 -29.17
C ARG A 340 -53.62 21.97 -29.86
N GLN A 341 -53.76 22.04 -31.16
CA GLN A 341 -53.37 23.19 -32.02
C GLN A 341 -51.92 23.63 -31.77
N ILE A 342 -51.01 22.67 -31.56
CA ILE A 342 -49.60 22.91 -31.39
C ILE A 342 -48.89 22.85 -32.75
N LEU A 343 -48.12 23.87 -33.11
CA LEU A 343 -47.33 23.90 -34.33
C LEU A 343 -45.97 23.23 -34.11
N LEU A 344 -45.65 22.22 -34.90
CA LEU A 344 -44.30 21.65 -34.95
C LEU A 344 -43.48 22.32 -36.09
N GLU A 345 -42.47 23.09 -35.70
CA GLU A 345 -41.57 23.77 -36.64
C GLU A 345 -40.24 22.99 -36.73
N LEU A 346 -39.85 22.64 -37.97
CA LEU A 346 -38.62 21.92 -38.23
C LEU A 346 -37.60 22.85 -38.92
N VAL A 347 -36.52 23.20 -38.25
CA VAL A 347 -35.39 24.00 -38.72
C VAL A 347 -34.19 23.08 -38.93
N LEU A 348 -34.12 22.45 -40.09
CA LEU A 348 -33.16 21.38 -40.36
C LEU A 348 -32.00 21.87 -41.22
N SER A 349 -30.78 21.51 -40.80
CA SER A 349 -29.54 21.87 -41.50
C SER A 349 -29.35 20.97 -42.71
N GLY A 350 -29.35 21.59 -43.92
CA GLY A 350 -29.18 20.89 -45.18
C GLY A 350 -30.39 20.03 -45.61
N LYS A 351 -30.27 19.36 -46.76
CA LYS A 351 -31.29 18.44 -47.27
C LYS A 351 -31.23 17.09 -46.56
N GLU A 352 -30.01 16.61 -46.29
CA GLU A 352 -29.67 15.38 -45.60
C GLU A 352 -28.55 15.70 -44.59
N LEU A 353 -28.56 15.05 -43.41
CA LEU A 353 -27.54 15.21 -42.39
C LEU A 353 -27.26 13.85 -41.74
N TYR A 354 -26.12 13.25 -42.11
CA TYR A 354 -25.78 11.89 -41.67
C TYR A 354 -25.10 11.87 -40.28
N ALA A 355 -25.75 11.17 -39.35
CA ALA A 355 -25.25 10.90 -38.00
C ALA A 355 -24.77 9.46 -37.87
N ARG A 356 -23.81 9.22 -37.00
CA ARG A 356 -23.32 7.90 -36.66
C ARG A 356 -23.78 7.53 -35.26
N ALA A 357 -24.82 6.73 -35.12
CA ALA A 357 -25.45 6.33 -33.88
C ALA A 357 -26.33 5.07 -34.06
N ASP A 358 -26.94 4.62 -32.97
CA ASP A 358 -28.00 3.61 -33.00
C ASP A 358 -29.35 4.30 -33.30
N ILE A 359 -29.90 4.03 -34.49
CA ILE A 359 -31.09 4.72 -35.01
C ILE A 359 -32.32 4.53 -34.08
N GLU A 360 -32.53 3.31 -33.56
CA GLU A 360 -33.70 3.00 -32.73
C GLU A 360 -33.59 3.74 -31.37
N GLN A 361 -32.40 3.79 -30.80
CA GLN A 361 -32.13 4.50 -29.57
C GLN A 361 -32.29 6.03 -29.74
N ILE A 362 -31.78 6.59 -30.85
CA ILE A 362 -31.94 8.04 -31.13
C ILE A 362 -33.39 8.38 -31.41
N GLN A 363 -34.15 7.52 -32.10
CA GLN A 363 -35.60 7.70 -32.30
C GLN A 363 -36.33 7.73 -30.94
N GLN A 364 -35.93 6.89 -29.99
CA GLN A 364 -36.46 6.91 -28.61
C GLN A 364 -36.13 8.19 -27.86
N VAL A 365 -34.91 8.75 -28.02
CA VAL A 365 -34.52 10.06 -27.47
C VAL A 365 -35.47 11.14 -27.97
N LEU A 366 -35.65 11.23 -29.30
CA LEU A 366 -36.52 12.21 -29.94
C LEU A 366 -37.97 12.06 -29.46
N TYR A 367 -38.50 10.83 -29.41
CA TYR A 367 -39.85 10.54 -28.94
C TYR A 367 -40.04 11.03 -27.47
N ASN A 368 -39.09 10.76 -26.56
CA ASN A 368 -39.16 11.18 -25.17
C ASN A 368 -39.11 12.72 -25.01
N LEU A 369 -38.23 13.39 -25.79
CA LEU A 369 -38.13 14.85 -25.75
C LEU A 369 -39.36 15.52 -26.31
N LEU A 370 -39.87 15.07 -27.48
CA LEU A 370 -41.10 15.59 -28.13
C LEU A 370 -42.34 15.34 -27.27
N SER A 371 -42.48 14.14 -26.72
CA SER A 371 -43.60 13.82 -25.80
C SER A 371 -43.61 14.74 -24.59
N ASN A 372 -42.46 15.08 -24.02
CA ASN A 372 -42.35 16.03 -22.95
C ASN A 372 -42.68 17.47 -23.38
N ALA A 373 -42.13 17.92 -24.49
CA ALA A 373 -42.42 19.24 -25.07
C ALA A 373 -43.92 19.43 -25.30
N ILE A 374 -44.58 18.47 -25.99
CA ILE A 374 -46.02 18.50 -26.22
C ILE A 374 -46.79 18.50 -24.90
N LYS A 375 -46.42 17.67 -23.96
CA LYS A 375 -47.11 17.54 -22.66
C LYS A 375 -47.12 18.83 -21.84
N PHE A 376 -45.97 19.51 -21.79
CA PHE A 376 -45.76 20.67 -20.90
C PHE A 376 -46.01 22.02 -21.60
N SER A 377 -46.26 22.04 -22.87
CA SER A 377 -46.63 23.23 -23.64
C SER A 377 -48.11 23.53 -23.50
N PRO A 378 -48.55 24.80 -23.49
CA PRO A 378 -49.95 25.18 -23.61
C PRO A 378 -50.47 24.87 -25.00
N ASP A 379 -51.81 24.81 -25.13
CA ASP A 379 -52.45 24.74 -26.44
C ASP A 379 -52.15 26.00 -27.26
N HIS A 380 -52.15 25.90 -28.58
CA HIS A 380 -51.84 26.99 -29.53
C HIS A 380 -50.37 27.47 -29.44
N SER A 381 -49.43 26.64 -28.95
CA SER A 381 -48.00 26.95 -28.85
C SER A 381 -47.20 26.39 -30.02
N THR A 382 -45.93 26.79 -30.11
CA THR A 382 -44.99 26.25 -31.11
C THR A 382 -43.91 25.45 -30.41
N ILE A 383 -43.55 24.28 -30.95
CA ILE A 383 -42.39 23.48 -30.58
C ILE A 383 -41.46 23.47 -31.79
N THR A 384 -40.21 23.91 -31.58
CA THR A 384 -39.21 23.97 -32.62
C THR A 384 -38.19 22.85 -32.42
N ILE A 385 -37.92 22.10 -33.53
CA ILE A 385 -36.83 21.12 -33.57
C ILE A 385 -35.78 21.64 -34.53
N GLU A 386 -34.59 21.83 -34.05
CA GLU A 386 -33.48 22.39 -34.84
C GLU A 386 -32.31 21.41 -34.92
N THR A 387 -31.69 21.32 -36.10
CA THR A 387 -30.39 20.65 -36.27
C THR A 387 -29.36 21.63 -36.78
N THR A 388 -28.17 21.62 -36.10
CA THR A 388 -27.03 22.41 -36.52
C THR A 388 -25.78 21.55 -36.54
N GLU A 389 -24.88 21.85 -37.50
CA GLU A 389 -23.59 21.19 -37.64
C GLU A 389 -22.48 22.11 -37.18
N LYS A 390 -21.60 21.61 -36.25
CA LYS A 390 -20.43 22.35 -35.79
C LYS A 390 -19.34 21.40 -35.32
N ASN A 391 -18.11 21.59 -35.81
CA ASN A 391 -16.91 20.83 -35.34
C ASN A 391 -17.10 19.30 -35.42
N ASP A 392 -17.51 18.76 -36.57
CA ASP A 392 -17.77 17.33 -36.80
C ASP A 392 -18.82 16.71 -35.85
N LYS A 393 -19.63 17.54 -35.21
CA LYS A 393 -20.77 17.12 -34.41
C LYS A 393 -22.06 17.70 -34.90
N ILE A 394 -23.12 16.93 -34.75
CA ILE A 394 -24.50 17.35 -35.00
C ILE A 394 -25.12 17.69 -33.65
N PHE A 395 -25.70 18.88 -33.57
CA PHE A 395 -26.50 19.31 -32.43
C PHE A 395 -27.96 19.21 -32.82
N VAL A 396 -28.73 18.54 -31.99
CA VAL A 396 -30.18 18.44 -32.14
C VAL A 396 -30.81 19.11 -30.93
N SER A 397 -31.64 20.14 -31.19
CA SER A 397 -32.37 20.89 -30.17
C SER A 397 -33.88 20.63 -30.29
N VAL A 398 -34.55 20.47 -29.15
CA VAL A 398 -36.01 20.43 -29.06
C VAL A 398 -36.40 21.52 -28.07
N LYS A 399 -37.07 22.57 -28.55
CA LYS A 399 -37.44 23.77 -27.79
C LYS A 399 -38.96 23.86 -27.69
N ASP A 400 -39.45 24.04 -26.48
CA ASP A 400 -40.85 24.29 -26.17
C ASP A 400 -41.04 25.68 -25.50
N HIS A 401 -42.29 26.16 -25.52
CA HIS A 401 -42.74 27.37 -24.84
C HIS A 401 -43.68 27.02 -23.66
N GLY A 402 -43.34 25.97 -22.95
CA GLY A 402 -44.14 25.45 -21.84
C GLY A 402 -43.85 26.13 -20.49
N ILE A 403 -44.19 25.42 -19.44
CA ILE A 403 -44.07 25.91 -18.06
C ILE A 403 -42.62 26.14 -17.57
N GLY A 404 -41.63 25.62 -18.32
CA GLY A 404 -40.23 25.68 -17.93
C GLY A 404 -39.91 24.83 -16.71
N ILE A 405 -38.61 24.86 -16.30
CA ILE A 405 -38.07 24.06 -15.21
C ILE A 405 -37.45 25.00 -14.18
N PRO A 406 -37.83 24.91 -12.87
CA PRO A 406 -37.19 25.66 -11.81
C PRO A 406 -35.71 25.37 -11.69
N LYS A 407 -34.89 26.37 -11.40
CA LYS A 407 -33.41 26.23 -11.27
C LYS A 407 -32.99 25.14 -10.27
N SER A 408 -33.72 24.95 -9.18
CA SER A 408 -33.50 23.91 -8.17
C SER A 408 -33.70 22.48 -8.67
N SER A 409 -34.42 22.32 -9.79
CA SER A 409 -34.79 21.03 -10.38
C SER A 409 -33.95 20.66 -11.61
N ILE A 410 -33.22 21.59 -12.24
CA ILE A 410 -32.47 21.38 -13.50
C ILE A 410 -31.50 20.17 -13.40
N ASN A 411 -30.80 20.02 -12.29
CA ASN A 411 -29.88 18.89 -12.10
C ASN A 411 -30.61 17.58 -11.76
N LYS A 412 -31.82 17.66 -11.20
CA LYS A 412 -32.60 16.52 -10.73
C LYS A 412 -33.51 15.89 -11.79
N ILE A 413 -33.84 16.63 -12.86
CA ILE A 413 -34.73 16.11 -13.92
C ILE A 413 -34.18 14.87 -14.64
N TRP A 414 -32.88 14.62 -14.52
CA TRP A 414 -32.19 13.45 -15.08
C TRP A 414 -32.23 12.23 -14.16
N GLU A 415 -32.69 12.42 -12.91
CA GLU A 415 -32.83 11.30 -11.97
C GLU A 415 -34.07 10.46 -12.31
N ARG A 416 -33.96 9.15 -12.12
CA ARG A 416 -35.04 8.19 -12.38
C ARG A 416 -36.21 8.48 -11.44
N PHE A 417 -37.46 8.53 -11.99
CA PHE A 417 -38.70 8.84 -11.26
C PHE A 417 -38.83 10.27 -10.70
N TYR A 418 -37.89 11.15 -11.03
CA TYR A 418 -38.02 12.54 -10.57
C TYR A 418 -39.17 13.26 -11.25
N LYS A 419 -40.00 13.95 -10.47
CA LYS A 419 -41.12 14.78 -10.93
C LYS A 419 -41.07 16.09 -10.16
N ILE A 420 -41.33 17.20 -10.83
CA ILE A 420 -41.43 18.52 -10.17
C ILE A 420 -42.74 18.59 -9.39
N ASP A 421 -42.71 18.92 -8.09
CA ASP A 421 -43.83 18.86 -7.13
C ASP A 421 -45.07 19.67 -7.49
N ARG A 422 -45.04 20.54 -8.50
CA ARG A 422 -46.18 21.36 -8.95
C ARG A 422 -47.29 20.56 -9.65
N SER A 423 -47.10 19.28 -9.92
CA SER A 423 -48.13 18.41 -10.48
C SER A 423 -49.09 17.78 -9.47
N ARG A 424 -49.19 18.30 -8.23
CA ARG A 424 -50.13 17.84 -7.21
C ARG A 424 -51.61 18.10 -7.55
N GLY A 425 -51.91 18.77 -8.69
CA GLY A 425 -53.26 18.92 -9.24
C GLY A 425 -53.42 18.03 -10.46
N LYS A 426 -54.54 17.34 -10.56
CA LYS A 426 -55.21 16.56 -11.66
C LYS A 426 -54.40 15.92 -12.81
N ASP A 427 -53.13 16.28 -13.06
CA ASP A 427 -52.30 15.78 -14.17
C ASP A 427 -51.05 15.01 -13.70
N GLN A 428 -51.26 13.87 -13.03
CA GLN A 428 -50.21 12.90 -12.73
C GLN A 428 -49.68 12.12 -13.98
N LYS A 429 -49.73 12.74 -15.17
CA LYS A 429 -49.34 12.10 -16.41
C LYS A 429 -47.82 12.05 -16.61
N GLY A 430 -47.21 10.94 -16.28
CA GLY A 430 -45.80 10.67 -16.62
C GLY A 430 -45.10 9.76 -15.63
N THR A 431 -44.20 8.94 -16.10
CA THR A 431 -43.47 7.95 -15.30
C THR A 431 -42.23 8.53 -14.59
N GLY A 432 -41.72 9.69 -15.04
CA GLY A 432 -40.45 10.26 -14.57
C GLY A 432 -39.20 9.49 -15.08
N LEU A 433 -39.39 8.61 -16.08
CA LEU A 433 -38.30 7.81 -16.65
C LEU A 433 -37.77 8.39 -17.99
N GLY A 434 -38.57 9.18 -18.72
CA GLY A 434 -38.24 9.62 -20.09
C GLY A 434 -36.91 10.37 -20.17
N LEU A 435 -36.64 11.36 -19.33
CA LEU A 435 -35.40 12.12 -19.33
C LEU A 435 -34.20 11.32 -18.84
N ALA A 436 -34.40 10.39 -17.89
CA ALA A 436 -33.37 9.47 -17.47
C ALA A 436 -32.93 8.54 -18.60
N ILE A 437 -33.90 8.04 -19.40
CA ILE A 437 -33.63 7.24 -20.61
C ILE A 437 -32.86 8.07 -21.65
N VAL A 438 -33.26 9.32 -21.91
CA VAL A 438 -32.55 10.23 -22.83
C VAL A 438 -31.08 10.37 -22.40
N LYS A 439 -30.82 10.68 -21.13
CA LYS A 439 -29.46 10.83 -20.62
C LYS A 439 -28.64 9.55 -20.74
N GLU A 440 -29.23 8.40 -20.44
CA GLU A 440 -28.55 7.11 -20.52
C GLU A 440 -28.19 6.74 -21.97
N ILE A 441 -29.12 6.91 -22.90
CA ILE A 441 -28.87 6.65 -24.34
C ILE A 441 -27.76 7.56 -24.87
N ILE A 442 -27.83 8.86 -24.64
CA ILE A 442 -26.83 9.81 -25.14
C ILE A 442 -25.46 9.56 -24.51
N SER A 443 -25.44 9.23 -23.20
CA SER A 443 -24.19 8.86 -22.52
C SER A 443 -23.62 7.55 -23.06
N ALA A 444 -24.43 6.56 -23.40
CA ALA A 444 -24.00 5.29 -23.99
C ALA A 444 -23.32 5.50 -25.35
N HIS A 445 -23.76 6.51 -26.12
CA HIS A 445 -23.13 6.92 -27.37
C HIS A 445 -21.86 7.77 -27.19
N GLY A 446 -21.41 8.02 -25.94
CA GLY A 446 -20.25 8.91 -25.63
C GLY A 446 -20.54 10.38 -25.98
N GLN A 447 -21.82 10.77 -26.06
CA GLN A 447 -22.29 12.11 -26.42
C GLN A 447 -22.85 12.84 -25.18
N HIS A 448 -23.27 14.11 -25.37
CA HIS A 448 -23.73 14.97 -24.28
C HIS A 448 -25.17 15.42 -24.52
N VAL A 449 -25.93 15.53 -23.44
CA VAL A 449 -27.25 16.19 -23.45
C VAL A 449 -27.24 17.33 -22.44
N ASN A 450 -27.81 18.45 -22.80
CA ASN A 450 -27.92 19.65 -21.99
C ASN A 450 -29.36 20.18 -21.98
N VAL A 451 -29.68 21.04 -21.01
CA VAL A 451 -30.98 21.69 -20.88
C VAL A 451 -30.80 23.18 -20.59
N ILE A 452 -31.54 24.01 -21.31
CA ILE A 452 -31.67 25.45 -21.06
C ILE A 452 -33.13 25.69 -20.76
N SER A 453 -33.46 26.17 -19.58
CA SER A 453 -34.86 26.39 -19.20
C SER A 453 -35.03 27.60 -18.30
N THR A 454 -36.12 28.32 -18.50
CA THR A 454 -36.55 29.40 -17.63
C THR A 454 -38.02 29.15 -17.27
N GLU A 455 -38.30 29.14 -15.98
CA GLU A 455 -39.66 28.92 -15.42
C GLU A 455 -40.65 29.96 -15.97
N GLY A 456 -41.76 29.50 -16.53
CA GLY A 456 -42.78 30.32 -17.15
C GLY A 456 -42.49 30.75 -18.60
N VAL A 457 -41.35 30.40 -19.15
CA VAL A 457 -40.94 30.77 -20.52
C VAL A 457 -40.86 29.56 -21.45
N GLY A 458 -40.25 28.46 -21.00
CA GLY A 458 -40.10 27.24 -21.75
C GLY A 458 -38.81 26.50 -21.49
N THR A 459 -38.58 25.40 -22.24
CA THR A 459 -37.43 24.54 -22.13
C THR A 459 -36.84 24.19 -23.49
N GLU A 460 -35.51 24.14 -23.55
CA GLU A 460 -34.76 23.67 -24.69
C GLU A 460 -33.83 22.54 -24.25
N PHE A 461 -34.01 21.35 -24.83
CA PHE A 461 -33.10 20.21 -24.64
C PHE A 461 -32.22 20.10 -25.90
N ILE A 462 -30.89 20.02 -25.67
CA ILE A 462 -29.91 19.97 -26.73
C ILE A 462 -29.06 18.72 -26.54
N PHE A 463 -28.96 17.86 -27.55
CA PHE A 463 -28.05 16.73 -27.51
C PHE A 463 -27.13 16.68 -28.71
N THR A 464 -25.99 16.01 -28.57
CA THR A 464 -25.00 15.90 -29.64
C THR A 464 -24.97 14.50 -30.22
N LEU A 465 -24.62 14.39 -31.50
CA LEU A 465 -24.30 13.15 -32.20
C LEU A 465 -22.98 13.29 -32.96
N GLU A 466 -22.31 12.19 -33.20
CA GLU A 466 -21.16 12.14 -34.10
C GLU A 466 -21.65 12.26 -35.55
N LYS A 467 -21.02 13.13 -36.35
CA LYS A 467 -21.31 13.23 -37.77
C LYS A 467 -20.69 12.03 -38.50
N ALA A 468 -21.45 11.38 -39.35
CA ALA A 468 -20.92 10.37 -40.27
C ALA A 468 -20.02 11.05 -41.31
N LYS A 469 -18.85 10.47 -41.55
CA LYS A 469 -17.92 10.94 -42.60
C LYS A 469 -18.39 10.51 -43.97
#